data_2711668d55533fdb8ee9eec82709abc4
#
_entry.id   2711668d55533fdb8ee9eec82709abc4
#
_cell.length_a   1.000
_cell.length_b   1.000
_cell.length_c   1.000
_cell.angle_alpha   90.00
_cell.angle_beta   90.00
_cell.angle_gamma   90.00
#
_symmetry.space_group_name_H-M   'P 1'
#
loop_
_entity.id
_entity.type
_entity.pdbx_description
1 polymer ?
#
loop_
_entity_poly.entity_id
_entity_poly.type
_entity_poly.pdbx_seq_one_letter_code
_entity_poly.pdbx_strand_id
1 'polypeptide(L)'
;MTIACLPIEIDVSLPDEQKVLDYVREYQFPSMLHLPSPRFDPWTVSPILGRMPSKDWTDADKIRNLIFNRQNPNYGSKLEWANGFDKLFPEIVDMINQIPILNPICIFMKQNALSTAHEDTHGVNDVKDIPELWTLNTEPRRYNIQMTKFDYQSFFVSKTREGERIPYTHISKELPAYVFCEQHYFHGAEFCGEDKVSLCFLGTPDWPRHNELIRKNLEKHRDKAIIFEDDNDFLHK
;
A
#
# COMPACT_ATOMS: atom_id res chain seq x y z
N MET A 1 -1.26 3.81 22.71
CA MET A 1 -2.27 4.24 21.72
C MET A 1 -1.57 4.30 20.37
N THR A 2 -1.95 3.45 19.44
CA THR A 2 -1.31 3.34 18.12
C THR A 2 -2.33 3.54 17.01
N ILE A 3 -1.98 4.32 16.00
CA ILE A 3 -2.84 4.57 14.84
C ILE A 3 -2.73 3.36 13.91
N ALA A 4 -3.81 2.60 13.79
CA ALA A 4 -3.85 1.45 12.89
C ALA A 4 -4.20 1.86 11.45
N CYS A 5 -5.09 2.85 11.29
CA CYS A 5 -5.43 3.42 9.98
C CYS A 5 -5.89 4.87 10.14
N LEU A 6 -5.50 5.74 9.20
CA LEU A 6 -5.82 7.16 9.21
C LEU A 6 -6.06 7.64 7.78
N PRO A 7 -7.15 8.37 7.48
CA PRO A 7 -7.28 9.05 6.21
C PRO A 7 -6.30 10.22 6.14
N ILE A 8 -5.81 10.52 4.96
CA ILE A 8 -4.91 11.63 4.73
C ILE A 8 -5.42 12.54 3.61
N GLU A 9 -5.30 13.82 3.82
CA GLU A 9 -5.59 14.81 2.78
C GLU A 9 -4.37 15.03 1.90
N ILE A 10 -4.58 14.86 0.62
CA ILE A 10 -3.68 15.24 -0.45
C ILE A 10 -4.50 15.98 -1.51
N ASP A 11 -3.85 16.77 -2.34
CA ASP A 11 -4.53 17.35 -3.50
C ASP A 11 -4.86 16.24 -4.50
N VAL A 12 -6.13 16.00 -4.71
CA VAL A 12 -6.62 14.89 -5.52
C VAL A 12 -7.17 15.39 -6.85
N SER A 13 -6.59 14.88 -7.92
CA SER A 13 -7.18 14.94 -9.25
C SER A 13 -7.28 13.51 -9.77
N LEU A 14 -8.37 12.82 -9.42
CA LEU A 14 -8.55 11.44 -9.83
C LEU A 14 -8.71 11.35 -11.36
N PRO A 15 -7.99 10.44 -12.01
CA PRO A 15 -8.18 10.18 -13.42
C PRO A 15 -9.55 9.53 -13.69
N ASP A 16 -9.91 9.46 -14.95
CA ASP A 16 -11.05 8.66 -15.38
C ASP A 16 -10.88 7.21 -14.94
N GLU A 17 -11.90 6.65 -14.28
CA GLU A 17 -11.89 5.30 -13.72
C GLU A 17 -11.66 4.25 -14.80
N GLN A 18 -12.28 4.41 -15.97
CA GLN A 18 -12.14 3.47 -17.09
C GLN A 18 -10.70 3.46 -17.62
N LYS A 19 -10.06 4.63 -17.67
CA LYS A 19 -8.65 4.74 -18.08
C LYS A 19 -7.70 4.00 -17.13
N VAL A 20 -7.97 4.05 -15.81
CA VAL A 20 -7.22 3.26 -14.82
C VAL A 20 -7.44 1.76 -15.03
N LEU A 21 -8.69 1.34 -15.22
CA LEU A 21 -9.03 -0.06 -15.44
C LEU A 21 -8.42 -0.62 -16.75
N ASP A 22 -8.39 0.17 -17.80
CA ASP A 22 -7.78 -0.21 -19.07
C ASP A 22 -6.26 -0.38 -18.95
N TYR A 23 -5.58 0.53 -18.25
CA TYR A 23 -4.15 0.39 -17.95
C TYR A 23 -3.87 -0.87 -17.11
N VAL A 24 -4.64 -1.09 -16.06
CA VAL A 24 -4.51 -2.29 -15.23
C VAL A 24 -4.72 -3.55 -16.06
N ARG A 25 -5.73 -3.58 -16.90
CA ARG A 25 -6.02 -4.74 -17.76
C ARG A 25 -4.90 -5.04 -18.74
N GLU A 26 -4.27 -4.01 -19.30
CA GLU A 26 -3.19 -4.16 -20.26
C GLU A 26 -1.86 -4.59 -19.63
N TYR A 27 -1.54 -4.05 -18.45
CA TYR A 27 -0.22 -4.22 -17.83
C TYR A 27 -0.22 -5.01 -16.53
N GLN A 28 -1.32 -5.68 -16.20
CA GLN A 28 -1.41 -6.47 -14.97
C GLN A 28 -0.68 -7.81 -15.08
N PHE A 29 -0.16 -8.27 -13.95
CA PHE A 29 0.31 -9.63 -13.77
C PHE A 29 -0.02 -10.13 -12.34
N PRO A 30 -0.12 -11.45 -12.12
CA PRO A 30 -0.45 -12.00 -10.80
C PRO A 30 0.57 -11.58 -9.73
N SER A 31 0.11 -11.11 -8.59
CA SER A 31 0.98 -10.73 -7.47
C SER A 31 1.43 -11.92 -6.61
N MET A 32 0.64 -12.97 -6.62
CA MET A 32 0.89 -14.17 -5.81
C MET A 32 1.57 -15.25 -6.62
N LEU A 33 2.85 -15.41 -6.42
CA LEU A 33 3.70 -16.26 -7.25
C LEU A 33 3.81 -17.71 -6.81
N HIS A 34 3.45 -18.05 -5.57
CA HIS A 34 3.99 -19.27 -4.97
C HIS A 34 3.03 -20.10 -4.15
N LEU A 35 1.79 -19.72 -3.99
CA LEU A 35 0.86 -20.53 -3.22
C LEU A 35 -0.34 -20.92 -4.09
N PRO A 36 -0.38 -22.19 -4.55
CA PRO A 36 -1.61 -22.75 -5.05
C PRO A 36 -2.56 -22.91 -3.86
N SER A 37 -3.18 -21.83 -3.44
CA SER A 37 -4.25 -21.87 -2.48
C SER A 37 -5.56 -21.72 -3.25
N PRO A 38 -6.47 -22.69 -3.19
CA PRO A 38 -7.78 -22.59 -3.82
C PRO A 38 -8.66 -21.49 -3.19
N ARG A 39 -8.13 -20.74 -2.24
CA ARG A 39 -8.82 -19.68 -1.50
C ARG A 39 -8.44 -18.25 -1.92
N PHE A 40 -7.51 -18.10 -2.85
CA PHE A 40 -7.05 -16.77 -3.26
C PHE A 40 -7.08 -16.69 -4.77
N ASP A 41 -8.04 -15.96 -5.31
CA ASP A 41 -7.84 -15.40 -6.63
C ASP A 41 -6.64 -14.46 -6.55
N PRO A 42 -5.68 -14.57 -7.47
CA PRO A 42 -4.46 -13.79 -7.38
C PRO A 42 -4.80 -12.30 -7.50
N TRP A 43 -4.39 -11.53 -6.51
CA TRP A 43 -4.31 -10.10 -6.69
C TRP A 43 -3.46 -9.81 -7.91
N THR A 44 -3.87 -8.85 -8.70
CA THR A 44 -3.05 -8.43 -9.82
C THR A 44 -2.42 -7.08 -9.52
N VAL A 45 -1.19 -6.92 -9.96
CA VAL A 45 -0.44 -5.68 -9.83
C VAL A 45 -0.04 -5.18 -11.21
N SER A 46 -0.02 -3.86 -11.36
CA SER A 46 0.47 -3.21 -12.56
C SER A 46 1.53 -2.18 -12.17
N PRO A 47 2.73 -2.24 -12.74
CA PRO A 47 3.82 -1.35 -12.38
C PRO A 47 3.52 0.09 -12.82
N ILE A 48 3.93 1.04 -11.97
CA ILE A 48 3.80 2.49 -12.23
C ILE A 48 5.18 3.14 -12.18
N LEU A 49 5.83 3.05 -11.03
CA LEU A 49 7.15 3.62 -10.79
C LEU A 49 8.00 2.60 -10.05
N GLY A 50 9.19 2.32 -10.54
CA GLY A 50 10.07 1.35 -9.93
C GLY A 50 11.19 0.94 -10.86
N ARG A 51 11.81 -0.19 -10.56
CA ARG A 51 12.73 -0.83 -11.49
C ARG A 51 11.94 -1.59 -12.55
N MET A 52 12.14 -1.21 -13.78
CA MET A 52 11.47 -1.88 -14.88
C MET A 52 12.07 -3.26 -15.13
N PRO A 53 11.23 -4.29 -15.28
CA PRO A 53 11.69 -5.62 -15.58
C PRO A 53 12.39 -5.65 -16.93
N SER A 54 13.50 -6.40 -17.02
CA SER A 54 14.07 -6.74 -18.32
C SER A 54 13.15 -7.70 -19.08
N LYS A 55 13.30 -7.77 -20.40
CA LYS A 55 12.52 -8.70 -21.22
C LYS A 55 12.74 -10.18 -20.85
N ASP A 56 13.88 -10.47 -20.23
CA ASP A 56 14.30 -11.83 -19.91
C ASP A 56 13.84 -12.27 -18.49
N TRP A 57 13.19 -11.38 -17.75
CA TRP A 57 12.68 -11.71 -16.42
C TRP A 57 11.41 -12.55 -16.51
N THR A 58 11.36 -13.61 -15.70
CA THR A 58 10.12 -14.34 -15.47
C THR A 58 9.12 -13.42 -14.74
N ASP A 59 7.83 -13.73 -14.80
CA ASP A 59 6.82 -12.96 -14.07
C ASP A 59 7.09 -12.97 -12.56
N ALA A 60 7.66 -14.06 -12.04
CA ALA A 60 8.15 -14.16 -10.67
C ALA A 60 9.24 -13.14 -10.36
N ASP A 61 10.21 -13.00 -11.23
CA ASP A 61 11.30 -12.04 -11.05
C ASP A 61 10.79 -10.60 -11.15
N LYS A 62 9.83 -10.34 -12.04
CA LYS A 62 9.20 -9.02 -12.20
C LYS A 62 8.56 -8.56 -10.89
N ILE A 63 7.76 -9.44 -10.27
CA ILE A 63 7.07 -9.11 -9.02
C ILE A 63 8.05 -9.01 -7.87
N ARG A 64 8.95 -9.98 -7.72
CA ARG A 64 9.96 -9.95 -6.68
C ARG A 64 10.77 -8.67 -6.73
N ASN A 65 11.18 -8.24 -7.91
CA ASN A 65 11.95 -7.02 -8.07
C ASN A 65 11.14 -5.75 -7.87
N LEU A 66 9.86 -5.73 -8.25
CA LEU A 66 8.99 -4.57 -7.99
C LEU A 66 8.65 -4.41 -6.50
N ILE A 67 8.34 -5.51 -5.82
CA ILE A 67 7.81 -5.46 -4.46
C ILE A 67 8.91 -5.63 -3.41
N PHE A 68 9.91 -6.51 -3.66
CA PHE A 68 10.84 -6.96 -2.64
C PHE A 68 12.27 -6.46 -2.81
N ASN A 69 12.52 -5.54 -3.70
CA ASN A 69 13.87 -5.08 -4.03
C ASN A 69 14.50 -4.13 -2.98
N ARG A 70 13.97 -4.10 -1.76
CA ARG A 70 14.58 -3.39 -0.63
C ARG A 70 15.99 -3.92 -0.29
N GLN A 71 16.25 -5.20 -0.58
CA GLN A 71 17.52 -5.89 -0.29
C GLN A 71 18.56 -5.80 -1.40
N ASN A 72 18.22 -5.24 -2.54
CA ASN A 72 19.18 -5.18 -3.61
C ASN A 72 20.21 -4.09 -3.30
N PRO A 73 21.53 -4.39 -3.30
CA PRO A 73 22.61 -3.41 -3.14
C PRO A 73 22.57 -2.28 -4.20
N ASN A 74 21.75 -2.45 -5.23
CA ASN A 74 21.40 -1.42 -6.19
C ASN A 74 20.10 -0.67 -5.81
N TYR A 75 19.65 -0.71 -4.58
CA TYR A 75 18.58 0.13 -4.05
C TYR A 75 19.06 1.58 -4.04
N GLY A 76 18.87 2.30 -5.03
CA GLY A 76 19.45 3.61 -5.36
C GLY A 76 19.70 3.75 -6.86
N SER A 77 19.50 2.65 -7.61
CA SER A 77 19.43 2.76 -9.05
C SER A 77 18.18 3.56 -9.43
N LYS A 78 18.31 4.33 -10.48
CA LYS A 78 17.27 5.20 -11.03
C LYS A 78 15.93 4.48 -11.15
N LEU A 79 14.91 5.05 -10.52
CA LEU A 79 13.54 4.64 -10.72
C LEU A 79 13.06 5.11 -12.09
N GLU A 80 12.25 4.33 -12.72
CA GLU A 80 11.70 4.61 -14.04
C GLU A 80 10.19 4.48 -14.03
N TRP A 81 9.53 5.30 -14.84
CA TRP A 81 8.11 5.20 -15.08
C TRP A 81 7.83 4.02 -16.02
N ALA A 82 6.90 3.15 -15.62
CA ALA A 82 6.48 2.03 -16.43
C ALA A 82 5.64 2.52 -17.63
N ASN A 83 5.88 1.95 -18.81
CA ASN A 83 4.97 2.09 -19.95
C ASN A 83 4.56 3.53 -20.28
N GLY A 84 5.41 4.51 -19.99
CA GLY A 84 5.09 5.92 -20.20
C GLY A 84 3.99 6.46 -19.28
N PHE A 85 3.83 5.86 -18.10
CA PHE A 85 2.80 6.20 -17.12
C PHE A 85 2.75 7.69 -16.76
N ASP A 86 3.90 8.32 -16.63
CA ASP A 86 4.03 9.76 -16.34
C ASP A 86 3.35 10.66 -17.37
N LYS A 87 3.30 10.22 -18.61
CA LYS A 87 2.61 10.93 -19.70
C LYS A 87 1.13 10.57 -19.80
N LEU A 88 0.80 9.34 -19.42
CA LEU A 88 -0.59 8.87 -19.43
C LEU A 88 -1.40 9.43 -18.28
N PHE A 89 -0.80 9.57 -17.09
CA PHE A 89 -1.45 9.95 -15.84
C PHE A 89 -0.67 11.03 -15.09
N PRO A 90 -0.49 12.23 -15.68
CA PRO A 90 0.24 13.32 -15.01
C PRO A 90 -0.40 13.69 -13.66
N GLU A 91 -1.73 13.62 -13.55
CA GLU A 91 -2.47 13.85 -12.31
C GLU A 91 -2.11 12.86 -11.19
N ILE A 92 -1.81 11.61 -11.53
CA ILE A 92 -1.35 10.62 -10.53
C ILE A 92 0.11 10.90 -10.12
N VAL A 93 0.94 11.35 -11.05
CA VAL A 93 2.31 11.78 -10.73
C VAL A 93 2.30 12.87 -9.68
N ASP A 94 1.40 13.85 -9.80
CA ASP A 94 1.25 14.93 -8.82
C ASP A 94 0.80 14.39 -7.45
N MET A 95 -0.10 13.42 -7.42
CA MET A 95 -0.48 12.74 -6.17
C MET A 95 0.68 11.97 -5.54
N ILE A 96 1.46 11.24 -6.36
CA ILE A 96 2.63 10.47 -5.88
C ILE A 96 3.64 11.40 -5.21
N ASN A 97 3.89 12.57 -5.77
CA ASN A 97 4.86 13.54 -5.25
C ASN A 97 4.46 14.13 -3.88
N GLN A 98 3.19 14.05 -3.51
CA GLN A 98 2.71 14.51 -2.20
C GLN A 98 2.94 13.48 -1.09
N ILE A 99 3.05 12.20 -1.44
CA ILE A 99 3.27 11.13 -0.46
C ILE A 99 4.72 11.19 0.06
N PRO A 100 4.91 11.24 1.39
CA PRO A 100 6.23 11.42 1.99
C PRO A 100 7.03 10.11 2.05
N ILE A 101 7.40 9.59 0.88
CA ILE A 101 8.22 8.38 0.72
C ILE A 101 9.46 8.72 -0.11
N LEU A 102 10.61 8.32 0.39
CA LEU A 102 11.88 8.42 -0.34
C LEU A 102 11.96 7.30 -1.39
N ASN A 103 12.24 7.67 -2.63
CA ASN A 103 12.35 6.73 -3.74
C ASN A 103 11.17 5.73 -3.81
N PRO A 104 9.92 6.22 -3.95
CA PRO A 104 8.75 5.37 -3.91
C PRO A 104 8.73 4.38 -5.06
N ILE A 105 8.42 3.13 -4.75
CA ILE A 105 7.94 2.17 -5.73
C ILE A 105 6.42 2.25 -5.71
N CYS A 106 5.82 2.44 -6.87
CA CYS A 106 4.37 2.60 -7.00
C CYS A 106 3.81 1.52 -7.92
N ILE A 107 2.71 0.95 -7.49
CA ILE A 107 1.96 -0.06 -8.24
C ILE A 107 0.46 0.23 -8.16
N PHE A 108 -0.27 -0.09 -9.21
CA PHE A 108 -1.69 -0.37 -9.05
C PHE A 108 -1.86 -1.79 -8.53
N MET A 109 -2.69 -1.93 -7.52
CA MET A 109 -3.12 -3.21 -7.00
C MET A 109 -4.62 -3.36 -7.25
N LYS A 110 -4.98 -4.34 -8.06
CA LYS A 110 -6.39 -4.69 -8.28
C LYS A 110 -6.80 -5.74 -7.25
N GLN A 111 -7.80 -5.39 -6.47
CA GLN A 111 -8.35 -6.23 -5.41
C GLN A 111 -9.72 -6.75 -5.81
N ASN A 112 -9.76 -7.85 -6.47
CA ASN A 112 -11.00 -8.58 -6.77
C ASN A 112 -11.16 -9.87 -5.97
N ALA A 113 -10.36 -10.04 -4.94
CA ALA A 113 -10.32 -11.24 -4.12
C ALA A 113 -10.31 -10.93 -2.63
N LEU A 114 -10.72 -11.92 -1.84
CA LEU A 114 -10.58 -11.91 -0.39
C LEU A 114 -9.09 -11.94 -0.02
N SER A 115 -8.64 -10.98 0.77
CA SER A 115 -7.38 -11.06 1.49
C SER A 115 -7.65 -11.39 2.95
N THR A 116 -7.19 -12.54 3.40
CA THR A 116 -7.26 -12.88 4.83
C THR A 116 -6.43 -11.90 5.65
N ALA A 117 -6.74 -11.80 6.93
CA ALA A 117 -5.96 -10.98 7.86
C ALA A 117 -4.49 -11.43 7.87
N HIS A 118 -3.58 -10.54 7.54
CA HIS A 118 -2.14 -10.77 7.49
C HIS A 118 -1.38 -9.52 7.93
N GLU A 119 -0.14 -9.73 8.33
CA GLU A 119 0.84 -8.67 8.49
C GLU A 119 1.72 -8.65 7.24
N ASP A 120 2.01 -7.49 6.73
CA ASP A 120 3.03 -7.35 5.70
C ASP A 120 4.42 -7.44 6.36
N THR A 121 4.81 -8.63 6.72
CA THR A 121 6.17 -8.93 7.14
C THR A 121 7.08 -8.89 5.92
N HIS A 122 7.33 -7.72 5.40
CA HIS A 122 8.31 -7.54 4.32
C HIS A 122 9.68 -7.98 4.82
N GLY A 123 9.96 -9.28 4.64
CA GLY A 123 11.20 -9.89 4.99
C GLY A 123 11.57 -9.70 6.47
N VAL A 124 11.01 -10.51 7.36
CA VAL A 124 11.48 -10.57 8.77
C VAL A 124 13.01 -10.72 8.85
N ASN A 125 13.61 -11.27 7.79
CA ASN A 125 15.07 -11.33 7.64
C ASN A 125 15.69 -9.97 7.34
N ASP A 126 14.97 -9.05 6.68
CA ASP A 126 15.49 -7.75 6.26
C ASP A 126 15.46 -6.73 7.38
N VAL A 127 14.47 -6.81 8.25
CA VAL A 127 14.34 -5.92 9.41
C VAL A 127 15.42 -6.22 10.44
N LYS A 128 15.89 -7.48 10.55
CA LYS A 128 16.94 -7.85 11.49
C LYS A 128 18.28 -7.17 11.21
N ASP A 129 18.51 -6.84 9.94
CA ASP A 129 19.78 -6.26 9.49
C ASP A 129 19.77 -4.72 9.47
N ILE A 130 18.62 -4.08 9.77
CA ILE A 130 18.47 -2.61 9.79
C ILE A 130 17.84 -2.20 11.13
N PRO A 131 18.65 -2.03 12.20
CA PRO A 131 18.15 -1.70 13.54
C PRO A 131 17.26 -0.44 13.58
N GLU A 132 17.49 0.52 12.71
CA GLU A 132 16.71 1.74 12.61
C GLU A 132 15.25 1.46 12.19
N LEU A 133 14.97 0.34 11.52
CA LEU A 133 13.61 -0.04 11.15
C LEU A 133 12.83 -0.70 12.30
N TRP A 134 13.51 -1.16 13.34
CA TRP A 134 12.86 -1.84 14.47
C TRP A 134 12.03 -0.91 15.35
N THR A 135 12.43 0.35 15.44
CA THR A 135 11.73 1.37 16.23
C THR A 135 10.48 1.91 15.54
N LEU A 136 10.25 1.53 14.29
CA LEU A 136 9.24 2.13 13.42
C LEU A 136 8.01 1.23 13.20
N ASN A 137 7.96 0.08 13.85
CA ASN A 137 6.93 -0.94 13.62
C ASN A 137 5.54 -0.56 14.14
N THR A 138 5.45 0.48 14.97
CA THR A 138 4.20 0.91 15.59
C THR A 138 3.50 2.07 14.88
N GLU A 139 4.13 2.65 13.86
CA GLU A 139 3.60 3.82 13.17
C GLU A 139 2.94 3.47 11.83
N PRO A 140 1.85 4.11 11.47
CA PRO A 140 1.23 3.92 10.17
C PRO A 140 2.15 4.49 9.09
N ARG A 141 2.57 3.67 8.14
CA ARG A 141 3.53 4.08 7.10
C ARG A 141 3.24 3.54 5.70
N ARG A 142 2.26 2.65 5.59
CA ARG A 142 1.83 2.13 4.29
C ARG A 142 0.75 3.04 3.72
N TYR A 143 1.06 3.66 2.61
CA TYR A 143 0.15 4.57 1.93
C TYR A 143 -0.59 3.87 0.80
N ASN A 144 -1.89 4.09 0.75
CA ASN A 144 -2.73 3.68 -0.37
C ASN A 144 -3.63 4.84 -0.80
N ILE A 145 -3.91 4.93 -2.09
CA ILE A 145 -4.91 5.82 -2.65
C ILE A 145 -5.89 4.96 -3.43
N GLN A 146 -7.16 4.98 -3.06
CA GLN A 146 -8.19 4.27 -3.82
C GLN A 146 -8.47 5.03 -5.12
N MET A 147 -8.51 4.30 -6.23
CA MET A 147 -8.65 4.87 -7.56
C MET A 147 -10.02 4.58 -8.19
N THR A 148 -10.66 3.50 -7.77
CA THR A 148 -11.95 3.05 -8.30
C THR A 148 -12.85 2.52 -7.19
N LYS A 149 -14.16 2.40 -7.45
CA LYS A 149 -15.13 1.76 -6.54
C LYS A 149 -15.17 2.36 -5.14
N PHE A 150 -15.43 3.65 -5.05
CA PHE A 150 -15.47 4.38 -3.78
C PHE A 150 -16.70 4.08 -2.93
N ASP A 151 -17.74 3.55 -3.51
CA ASP A 151 -18.97 3.10 -2.85
C ASP A 151 -18.82 1.74 -2.15
N TYR A 152 -17.69 1.06 -2.36
CA TYR A 152 -17.40 -0.23 -1.76
C TYR A 152 -16.11 -0.21 -0.93
N GLN A 153 -16.27 -0.38 0.37
CA GLN A 153 -15.17 -0.39 1.33
C GLN A 153 -14.86 -1.83 1.76
N SER A 154 -13.77 -2.37 1.26
CA SER A 154 -13.38 -3.75 1.56
C SER A 154 -12.20 -3.88 2.52
N PHE A 155 -11.45 -2.80 2.73
CA PHE A 155 -10.27 -2.81 3.60
C PHE A 155 -10.66 -2.87 5.07
N PHE A 156 -9.97 -3.67 5.85
CA PHE A 156 -10.13 -3.77 7.30
C PHE A 156 -8.79 -3.87 7.99
N VAL A 157 -8.78 -3.55 9.28
CA VAL A 157 -7.67 -3.80 10.20
C VAL A 157 -8.14 -4.63 11.39
N SER A 158 -7.23 -5.36 12.04
CA SER A 158 -7.51 -6.16 13.23
C SER A 158 -6.29 -6.20 14.15
N LYS A 159 -6.49 -6.30 15.45
CA LYS A 159 -5.39 -6.45 16.42
C LYS A 159 -4.68 -7.79 16.32
N THR A 160 -5.41 -8.83 16.00
CA THR A 160 -4.90 -10.20 15.89
C THR A 160 -5.43 -10.86 14.63
N ARG A 161 -4.77 -11.92 14.18
CA ARG A 161 -5.15 -12.64 12.96
C ARG A 161 -6.60 -13.11 12.96
N GLU A 162 -7.06 -13.63 14.08
CA GLU A 162 -8.42 -14.17 14.27
C GLU A 162 -9.33 -13.18 15.02
N GLY A 163 -8.86 -11.94 15.22
CA GLY A 163 -9.59 -10.93 15.97
C GLY A 163 -10.70 -10.26 15.18
N GLU A 164 -11.39 -9.38 15.87
CA GLU A 164 -12.42 -8.55 15.25
C GLU A 164 -11.84 -7.74 14.09
N ARG A 165 -12.49 -7.83 12.94
CA ARG A 165 -12.17 -7.05 11.75
C ARG A 165 -12.89 -5.71 11.81
N ILE A 166 -12.15 -4.65 11.89
CA ILE A 166 -12.70 -3.29 11.89
C ILE A 166 -12.63 -2.77 10.45
N PRO A 167 -13.77 -2.66 9.75
CA PRO A 167 -13.78 -2.16 8.38
C PRO A 167 -13.41 -0.67 8.35
N TYR A 168 -12.57 -0.30 7.41
CA TYR A 168 -12.24 1.10 7.18
C TYR A 168 -13.17 1.69 6.14
N THR A 169 -14.14 2.50 6.59
CA THR A 169 -15.30 2.97 5.80
C THR A 169 -15.22 4.44 5.39
N HIS A 170 -14.10 5.12 5.63
CA HIS A 170 -13.97 6.57 5.40
C HIS A 170 -13.27 6.97 4.10
N ILE A 171 -13.17 6.04 3.15
CA ILE A 171 -12.59 6.32 1.85
C ILE A 171 -13.70 6.85 0.92
N SER A 172 -13.45 8.00 0.29
CA SER A 172 -14.35 8.60 -0.70
C SER A 172 -13.55 9.22 -1.85
N LYS A 173 -14.23 9.73 -2.86
CA LYS A 173 -13.55 10.46 -3.94
C LYS A 173 -12.84 11.72 -3.46
N GLU A 174 -13.38 12.37 -2.43
CA GLU A 174 -12.81 13.58 -1.82
C GLU A 174 -11.70 13.25 -0.82
N LEU A 175 -11.69 12.03 -0.28
CA LEU A 175 -10.72 11.56 0.69
C LEU A 175 -10.28 10.12 0.35
N PRO A 176 -9.61 9.93 -0.81
CA PRO A 176 -9.30 8.59 -1.30
C PRO A 176 -8.03 7.98 -0.70
N ALA A 177 -7.21 8.81 -0.05
CA ALA A 177 -5.91 8.42 0.47
C ALA A 177 -5.97 8.06 1.95
N TYR A 178 -5.24 7.02 2.32
CA TYR A 178 -5.09 6.59 3.71
C TYR A 178 -3.72 5.98 3.96
N VAL A 179 -3.31 6.02 5.21
CA VAL A 179 -2.10 5.38 5.70
C VAL A 179 -2.46 4.38 6.79
N PHE A 180 -1.79 3.23 6.81
CA PHE A 180 -2.05 2.21 7.83
C PHE A 180 -0.77 1.56 8.34
N CYS A 181 -0.87 0.95 9.52
CA CYS A 181 0.21 0.22 10.14
C CYS A 181 0.21 -1.23 9.61
N GLU A 182 1.13 -1.54 8.71
CA GLU A 182 1.18 -2.82 8.01
C GLU A 182 1.89 -3.94 8.80
N GLN A 183 2.72 -3.58 9.76
CA GLN A 183 3.62 -4.51 10.43
C GLN A 183 3.24 -4.82 11.88
N HIS A 184 2.40 -4.01 12.47
CA HIS A 184 2.01 -4.14 13.87
C HIS A 184 0.58 -4.65 14.04
N TYR A 185 -0.25 -4.44 13.03
CA TYR A 185 -1.62 -4.89 13.00
C TYR A 185 -1.91 -5.71 11.76
N PHE A 186 -2.80 -6.66 11.93
CA PHE A 186 -3.32 -7.44 10.82
C PHE A 186 -4.23 -6.57 9.97
N HIS A 187 -4.13 -6.73 8.68
CA HIS A 187 -4.99 -6.06 7.73
C HIS A 187 -5.39 -7.02 6.62
N GLY A 188 -6.38 -6.63 5.85
CA GLY A 188 -6.86 -7.42 4.73
C GLY A 188 -7.98 -6.70 3.97
N ALA A 189 -8.60 -7.42 3.05
CA ALA A 189 -9.73 -6.90 2.31
C ALA A 189 -10.79 -7.99 2.14
N GLU A 190 -12.04 -7.63 2.34
CA GLU A 190 -13.16 -8.49 2.00
C GLU A 190 -13.33 -8.57 0.47
N PHE A 191 -13.95 -9.65 0.01
CA PHE A 191 -14.25 -9.82 -1.41
C PHE A 191 -15.23 -8.74 -1.88
N CYS A 192 -14.89 -8.03 -2.94
CA CYS A 192 -15.75 -6.98 -3.45
C CYS A 192 -16.48 -7.33 -4.76
N GLY A 193 -16.15 -8.44 -5.41
CA GLY A 193 -16.81 -8.85 -6.64
C GLY A 193 -16.60 -7.94 -7.85
N GLU A 194 -15.86 -6.87 -7.69
CA GLU A 194 -15.68 -5.81 -8.68
C GLU A 194 -14.22 -5.38 -8.82
N ASP A 195 -13.92 -4.63 -9.87
CA ASP A 195 -12.58 -4.14 -10.19
C ASP A 195 -12.18 -2.97 -9.29
N LYS A 196 -11.89 -3.25 -8.02
CA LYS A 196 -11.33 -2.28 -7.09
C LYS A 196 -9.83 -2.14 -7.32
N VAL A 197 -9.40 -0.94 -7.63
CA VAL A 197 -7.98 -0.60 -7.84
C VAL A 197 -7.52 0.41 -6.80
N SER A 198 -6.39 0.12 -6.18
CA SER A 198 -5.68 1.04 -5.29
C SER A 198 -4.28 1.33 -5.83
N LEU A 199 -3.85 2.56 -5.73
CA LEU A 199 -2.46 2.96 -5.90
C LEU A 199 -1.75 2.73 -4.57
N CYS A 200 -0.76 1.83 -4.58
CA CYS A 200 -0.01 1.42 -3.41
C CYS A 200 1.43 1.91 -3.49
N PHE A 201 1.97 2.30 -2.35
CA PHE A 201 3.32 2.83 -2.21
C PHE A 201 4.19 1.92 -1.36
N LEU A 202 5.40 1.70 -1.84
CA LEU A 202 6.47 0.98 -1.15
C LEU A 202 7.70 1.88 -1.08
N GLY A 203 8.35 1.91 0.06
CA GLY A 203 9.56 2.71 0.22
C GLY A 203 9.80 3.10 1.67
N THR A 204 10.85 3.87 1.90
CA THR A 204 11.17 4.41 3.23
C THR A 204 10.47 5.74 3.41
N PRO A 205 9.74 5.98 4.50
CA PRO A 205 9.16 7.28 4.77
C PRO A 205 10.22 8.38 4.84
N ASP A 206 9.89 9.54 4.29
CA ASP A 206 10.54 10.81 4.62
C ASP A 206 10.00 11.24 5.99
N TRP A 207 10.67 10.85 7.05
CA TRP A 207 10.15 10.96 8.41
C TRP A 207 9.71 12.37 8.81
N PRO A 208 10.43 13.45 8.53
CA PRO A 208 9.96 14.78 8.85
C PRO A 208 8.61 15.11 8.19
N ARG A 209 8.51 14.88 6.89
CA ARG A 209 7.26 15.11 6.13
C ARG A 209 6.16 14.14 6.53
N HIS A 210 6.51 12.88 6.79
CA HIS A 210 5.57 11.86 7.23
C HIS A 210 4.93 12.24 8.57
N ASN A 211 5.74 12.57 9.58
CA ASN A 211 5.25 12.93 10.90
C ASN A 211 4.37 14.20 10.88
N GLU A 212 4.75 15.18 10.07
CA GLU A 212 3.93 16.37 9.87
C GLU A 212 2.57 16.04 9.25
N LEU A 213 2.56 15.21 8.20
CA LEU A 213 1.33 14.76 7.52
C LEU A 213 0.43 13.99 8.49
N ILE A 214 0.97 13.03 9.24
CA ILE A 214 0.21 12.24 10.22
C ILE A 214 -0.39 13.14 11.29
N ARG A 215 0.41 14.04 11.89
CA ARG A 215 -0.07 14.96 12.94
C ARG A 215 -1.22 15.83 12.43
N LYS A 216 -1.03 16.48 11.27
CA LYS A 216 -2.04 17.34 10.65
C LYS A 216 -3.36 16.60 10.40
N ASN A 217 -3.28 15.39 9.85
CA ASN A 217 -4.47 14.62 9.53
C ASN A 217 -5.12 14.01 10.77
N LEU A 218 -4.34 13.62 11.77
CA LEU A 218 -4.90 13.16 13.05
C LEU A 218 -5.64 14.26 13.80
N GLU A 219 -5.15 15.50 13.77
CA GLU A 219 -5.87 16.66 14.32
C GLU A 219 -7.23 16.87 13.64
N LYS A 220 -7.29 16.66 12.34
CA LYS A 220 -8.49 16.94 11.53
C LYS A 220 -9.47 15.77 11.43
N HIS A 221 -8.96 14.54 11.42
CA HIS A 221 -9.72 13.34 11.10
C HIS A 221 -9.62 12.25 12.19
N ARG A 222 -9.43 12.65 13.44
CA ARG A 222 -9.31 11.70 14.55
C ARG A 222 -10.54 10.80 14.70
N ASP A 223 -11.71 11.34 14.42
CA ASP A 223 -12.99 10.63 14.43
C ASP A 223 -13.11 9.56 13.35
N LYS A 224 -12.29 9.64 12.31
CA LYS A 224 -12.21 8.69 11.19
C LYS A 224 -11.03 7.73 11.29
N ALA A 225 -10.15 7.93 12.25
CA ALA A 225 -9.00 7.07 12.46
C ALA A 225 -9.40 5.80 13.20
N ILE A 226 -8.79 4.67 12.83
CA ILE A 226 -8.82 3.47 13.67
C ILE A 226 -7.60 3.53 14.57
N ILE A 227 -7.85 3.65 15.87
CA ILE A 227 -6.83 3.78 16.90
C ILE A 227 -7.02 2.65 17.89
N PHE A 228 -5.97 1.89 18.13
CA PHE A 228 -5.96 0.88 19.18
C PHE A 228 -5.30 1.44 20.44
N GLU A 229 -5.92 1.19 21.58
CA GLU A 229 -5.25 1.33 22.86
C GLU A 229 -4.38 0.10 23.06
N ASP A 230 -3.07 0.30 23.00
CA ASP A 230 -2.13 -0.78 23.27
C ASP A 230 -1.97 -0.88 24.77
N ASP A 231 -2.26 -2.03 25.33
CA ASP A 231 -1.68 -2.44 26.58
C ASP A 231 -0.17 -2.59 26.32
N ASN A 232 0.65 -1.91 27.09
CA ASN A 232 2.10 -1.72 26.92
C ASN A 232 2.95 -3.02 26.81
N ASP A 233 2.32 -4.18 26.63
CA ASP A 233 2.97 -5.49 26.60
C ASP A 233 3.70 -5.81 25.26
N PHE A 234 3.53 -5.01 24.22
CA PHE A 234 4.14 -5.28 22.92
C PHE A 234 5.56 -4.72 22.76
N LEU A 235 6.02 -3.83 23.63
CA LEU A 235 7.37 -3.27 23.58
C LEU A 235 8.46 -4.23 24.13
N HIS A 236 8.08 -5.42 24.59
CA HIS A 236 8.99 -6.37 25.24
C HIS A 236 8.95 -7.81 24.70
N LYS A 237 8.51 -8.00 23.44
CA LYS A 237 8.58 -9.33 22.82
C LYS A 237 9.51 -9.34 21.63
#